data_f48cb91902c00baa3db0fc50d236d945
#
_entry.id   f48cb91902c00baa3db0fc50d236d945
#
_cell.length_a   1.000
_cell.length_b   1.000
_cell.length_c   1.000
_cell.angle_alpha   90.00
_cell.angle_beta   90.00
_cell.angle_gamma   90.00
#
_symmetry.space_group_name_H-M   'P 1'
#
loop_
_entity.id
_entity.type
_entity.pdbx_description
1 polymer ?
#
loop_
_entity_poly.entity_id
_entity_poly.type
_entity_poly.pdbx_seq_one_letter_code
_entity_poly.pdbx_strand_id
1 'polypeptide(L)'
;MTVAEPSAAGRAERVLLAGDWHGNVEWAQGCLEVAATSGCQAVLQLGDFGLWPGREDSYLDRLDEAARSSAVKLVWIDGNHENHDALDVWRAEADPAGLVIMRPNVVWASRGARWEWSGVRFGALGGAVSIDRFLRRAGVNWWPQETPTERDVDRLGDASLDVLATHAAPGAVAFPFRPLPLPNDIVEEARRSREMLDEAVRRTRPRLVVHGHHHVRIRADQPGYRVEGLAHDKAGEGACAVLDLGPGLTVTDPLVTPTGKK
;
A
#
# COMPACT_ATOMS: atom_id res chain seq x y z
N MET A 1 19.99 9.11 27.09
CA MET A 1 19.26 8.25 26.12
C MET A 1 17.91 8.93 25.85
N THR A 2 17.80 9.63 24.75
CA THR A 2 16.51 10.17 24.28
C THR A 2 15.66 8.99 23.82
N VAL A 3 14.57 8.73 24.51
CA VAL A 3 13.55 7.79 24.04
C VAL A 3 13.00 8.41 22.75
N ALA A 4 13.23 7.78 21.60
CA ALA A 4 12.64 8.22 20.36
C ALA A 4 11.12 8.26 20.52
N GLU A 5 10.49 9.35 20.11
CA GLU A 5 9.03 9.45 20.11
C GLU A 5 8.45 8.30 19.27
N PRO A 6 7.34 7.68 19.69
CA PRO A 6 6.75 6.61 18.93
C PRO A 6 6.34 7.14 17.54
N SER A 7 6.77 6.43 16.47
CA SER A 7 6.37 6.74 15.11
C SER A 7 4.84 6.81 14.98
N ALA A 8 4.33 7.70 14.12
CA ALA A 8 2.91 7.78 13.81
C ALA A 8 2.33 6.42 13.36
N ALA A 9 3.13 5.57 12.72
CA ALA A 9 2.76 4.19 12.37
C ALA A 9 2.59 3.23 13.56
N GLY A 10 2.94 3.65 14.79
CA GLY A 10 2.86 2.80 15.98
C GLY A 10 3.97 1.76 16.06
N ARG A 11 3.68 0.63 16.73
CA ARG A 11 4.61 -0.51 16.87
C ARG A 11 3.94 -1.77 16.34
N ALA A 12 4.70 -2.63 15.65
CA ALA A 12 4.23 -3.92 15.20
C ALA A 12 5.37 -4.94 15.17
N GLU A 13 5.06 -6.19 15.49
CA GLU A 13 5.91 -7.38 15.31
C GLU A 13 5.32 -8.28 14.22
N ARG A 14 4.01 -8.15 13.99
CA ARG A 14 3.25 -8.84 12.96
C ARG A 14 2.28 -7.87 12.30
N VAL A 15 2.23 -7.90 10.99
CA VAL A 15 1.46 -6.97 10.15
C VAL A 15 0.57 -7.77 9.20
N LEU A 16 -0.71 -7.41 9.09
CA LEU A 16 -1.52 -7.88 7.98
C LEU A 16 -1.26 -6.98 6.77
N LEU A 17 -0.75 -7.56 5.69
CA LEU A 17 -0.71 -6.93 4.37
C LEU A 17 -2.10 -7.08 3.74
N ALA A 18 -2.64 -6.03 3.17
CA ALA A 18 -3.94 -6.04 2.50
C ALA A 18 -3.84 -5.37 1.13
N GLY A 19 -4.36 -6.03 0.10
CA GLY A 19 -4.47 -5.47 -1.25
C GLY A 19 -5.58 -4.44 -1.35
N ASP A 20 -6.03 -4.21 -2.57
CA ASP A 20 -6.96 -3.15 -2.94
C ASP A 20 -8.33 -3.28 -2.27
N TRP A 21 -8.82 -2.19 -1.68
CA TRP A 21 -10.09 -2.16 -0.96
C TRP A 21 -11.22 -1.45 -1.74
N HIS A 22 -10.87 -0.55 -2.66
CA HIS A 22 -11.82 0.22 -3.49
C HIS A 22 -12.98 0.83 -2.68
N GLY A 23 -12.70 1.35 -1.48
CA GLY A 23 -13.71 1.95 -0.60
C GLY A 23 -14.74 0.98 -0.02
N ASN A 24 -14.50 -0.32 -0.08
CA ASN A 24 -15.35 -1.34 0.51
C ASN A 24 -15.13 -1.40 2.03
N VAL A 25 -15.96 -0.66 2.77
CA VAL A 25 -15.82 -0.52 4.23
C VAL A 25 -16.00 -1.85 4.95
N GLU A 26 -16.97 -2.66 4.52
CA GLU A 26 -17.25 -3.97 5.14
C GLU A 26 -16.05 -4.91 5.00
N TRP A 27 -15.42 -4.89 3.82
CA TRP A 27 -14.18 -5.64 3.59
C TRP A 27 -13.02 -5.13 4.44
N ALA A 28 -12.84 -3.81 4.50
CA ALA A 28 -11.80 -3.17 5.30
C ALA A 28 -11.95 -3.50 6.80
N GLN A 29 -13.19 -3.48 7.32
CA GLN A 29 -13.50 -3.90 8.68
C GLN A 29 -13.15 -5.39 8.91
N GLY A 30 -13.52 -6.26 7.97
CA GLY A 30 -13.12 -7.67 7.99
C GLY A 30 -11.60 -7.88 7.99
N CYS A 31 -10.84 -7.07 7.25
CA CYS A 31 -9.37 -7.10 7.28
C CYS A 31 -8.83 -6.74 8.68
N LEU A 32 -9.38 -5.72 9.35
CA LEU A 32 -8.99 -5.34 10.70
C LEU A 32 -9.30 -6.44 11.73
N GLU A 33 -10.45 -7.10 11.60
CA GLU A 33 -10.81 -8.26 12.44
C GLU A 33 -9.86 -9.46 12.22
N VAL A 34 -9.53 -9.74 10.95
CA VAL A 34 -8.54 -10.79 10.60
C VAL A 34 -7.17 -10.42 11.14
N ALA A 35 -6.75 -9.17 11.07
CA ALA A 35 -5.49 -8.71 11.65
C ALA A 35 -5.46 -8.99 13.17
N ALA A 36 -6.50 -8.58 13.90
CA ALA A 36 -6.60 -8.80 15.34
C ALA A 36 -6.57 -10.29 15.71
N THR A 37 -7.37 -11.13 15.02
CA THR A 37 -7.43 -12.58 15.29
C THR A 37 -6.16 -13.32 14.88
N SER A 38 -5.39 -12.77 13.93
CA SER A 38 -4.07 -13.28 13.53
C SER A 38 -2.92 -12.77 14.42
N GLY A 39 -3.23 -11.97 15.46
CA GLY A 39 -2.23 -11.40 16.36
C GLY A 39 -1.38 -10.29 15.72
N CYS A 40 -1.88 -9.64 14.67
CA CYS A 40 -1.23 -8.49 14.06
C CYS A 40 -1.54 -7.21 14.86
N GLN A 41 -0.54 -6.33 15.00
CA GLN A 41 -0.70 -5.02 15.64
C GLN A 41 -0.98 -3.92 14.61
N ALA A 42 -0.72 -4.19 13.33
CA ALA A 42 -0.98 -3.24 12.25
C ALA A 42 -1.53 -3.94 11.01
N VAL A 43 -2.27 -3.18 10.20
CA VAL A 43 -2.56 -3.46 8.80
C VAL A 43 -1.71 -2.51 7.96
N LEU A 44 -1.04 -3.03 6.92
CA LEU A 44 -0.44 -2.25 5.84
C LEU A 44 -1.26 -2.49 4.57
N GLN A 45 -2.08 -1.51 4.20
CA GLN A 45 -2.91 -1.56 3.02
C GLN A 45 -2.16 -0.96 1.82
N LEU A 46 -2.18 -1.65 0.67
CA LEU A 46 -1.26 -1.47 -0.44
C LEU A 46 -1.83 -0.66 -1.61
N GLY A 47 -2.64 0.36 -1.32
CA GLY A 47 -3.21 1.27 -2.32
C GLY A 47 -4.58 0.87 -2.85
N ASP A 48 -5.22 1.76 -3.61
CA ASP A 48 -6.63 1.67 -3.95
C ASP A 48 -7.49 1.52 -2.69
N PHE A 49 -7.16 2.37 -1.73
CA PHE A 49 -7.78 2.43 -0.42
C PHE A 49 -9.26 2.82 -0.50
N GLY A 50 -9.57 3.75 -1.42
CA GLY A 50 -10.92 4.22 -1.67
C GLY A 50 -11.25 5.56 -1.04
N LEU A 51 -10.26 6.43 -0.98
CA LEU A 51 -10.41 7.81 -0.54
C LEU A 51 -11.05 8.64 -1.67
N TRP A 52 -12.37 8.61 -1.78
CA TRP A 52 -13.10 9.22 -2.89
C TRP A 52 -13.70 10.59 -2.54
N PRO A 53 -13.80 11.53 -3.53
CA PRO A 53 -14.33 12.86 -3.30
C PRO A 53 -15.68 12.87 -2.60
N GLY A 54 -15.77 13.67 -1.51
CA GLY A 54 -16.99 13.87 -0.74
C GLY A 54 -17.36 12.72 0.21
N ARG A 55 -16.51 11.70 0.35
CA ARG A 55 -16.72 10.59 1.29
C ARG A 55 -15.57 10.39 2.26
N GLU A 56 -14.51 11.19 2.14
CA GLU A 56 -13.25 11.02 2.84
C GLU A 56 -13.45 10.91 4.36
N ASP A 57 -14.09 11.90 4.96
CA ASP A 57 -14.26 11.94 6.42
C ASP A 57 -15.10 10.76 6.92
N SER A 58 -16.25 10.49 6.31
CA SER A 58 -17.12 9.40 6.74
C SER A 58 -16.47 8.02 6.57
N TYR A 59 -15.65 7.84 5.54
CA TYR A 59 -14.88 6.64 5.31
C TYR A 59 -13.79 6.47 6.37
N LEU A 60 -12.98 7.50 6.57
CA LEU A 60 -11.91 7.52 7.55
C LEU A 60 -12.42 7.31 8.98
N ASP A 61 -13.55 7.95 9.35
CA ASP A 61 -14.16 7.81 10.68
C ASP A 61 -14.60 6.36 10.94
N ARG A 62 -15.22 5.70 9.95
CA ARG A 62 -15.62 4.28 10.06
C ARG A 62 -14.42 3.35 10.19
N LEU A 63 -13.33 3.62 9.48
CA LEU A 63 -12.11 2.82 9.56
C LEU A 63 -11.35 3.05 10.87
N ASP A 64 -11.32 4.28 11.36
CA ASP A 64 -10.72 4.60 12.67
C ASP A 64 -11.45 3.88 13.81
N GLU A 65 -12.78 3.90 13.79
CA GLU A 65 -13.58 3.19 14.77
C GLU A 65 -13.35 1.67 14.73
N ALA A 66 -13.25 1.09 13.53
CA ALA A 66 -12.97 -0.33 13.36
C ALA A 66 -11.54 -0.69 13.81
N ALA A 67 -10.56 0.14 13.47
CA ALA A 67 -9.16 -0.03 13.88
C ALA A 67 -9.02 0.08 15.41
N ARG A 68 -9.71 1.05 16.02
CA ARG A 68 -9.78 1.22 17.47
C ARG A 68 -10.40 0.00 18.15
N SER A 69 -11.52 -0.50 17.63
CA SER A 69 -12.24 -1.66 18.19
C SER A 69 -11.43 -2.95 18.08
N SER A 70 -10.63 -3.09 17.04
CA SER A 70 -9.73 -4.22 16.82
C SER A 70 -8.38 -4.07 17.52
N ALA A 71 -8.09 -2.93 18.15
CA ALA A 71 -6.79 -2.56 18.71
C ALA A 71 -5.64 -2.70 17.69
N VAL A 72 -5.89 -2.38 16.41
CA VAL A 72 -4.97 -2.50 15.30
C VAL A 72 -4.71 -1.12 14.69
N LYS A 73 -3.46 -0.79 14.36
CA LYS A 73 -3.12 0.43 13.62
C LYS A 73 -3.30 0.17 12.12
N LEU A 74 -3.97 1.08 11.42
CA LEU A 74 -4.12 1.04 9.97
C LEU A 74 -3.12 2.02 9.34
N VAL A 75 -2.15 1.49 8.61
CA VAL A 75 -1.25 2.25 7.75
C VAL A 75 -1.56 1.90 6.31
N TRP A 76 -1.64 2.89 5.43
CA TRP A 76 -1.95 2.68 4.03
C TRP A 76 -1.08 3.53 3.12
N ILE A 77 -0.88 3.09 1.89
CA ILE A 77 -0.24 3.85 0.82
C ILE A 77 -1.29 4.20 -0.24
N ASP A 78 -1.05 5.23 -1.03
CA ASP A 78 -1.97 5.58 -2.11
C ASP A 78 -1.86 4.62 -3.31
N GLY A 79 -2.99 4.35 -3.94
CA GLY A 79 -3.09 3.70 -5.25
C GLY A 79 -3.35 4.71 -6.36
N ASN A 80 -3.97 4.27 -7.46
CA ASN A 80 -4.40 5.16 -8.54
C ASN A 80 -5.85 5.64 -8.39
N HIS A 81 -6.63 5.02 -7.50
CA HIS A 81 -8.05 5.31 -7.33
C HIS A 81 -8.38 6.23 -6.14
N GLU A 82 -7.46 7.04 -5.67
CA GLU A 82 -7.68 8.02 -4.61
C GLU A 82 -8.05 9.39 -5.16
N ASN A 83 -8.60 10.26 -4.28
CA ASN A 83 -8.68 11.69 -4.51
C ASN A 83 -7.31 12.34 -4.36
N HIS A 84 -6.52 12.37 -5.43
CA HIS A 84 -5.14 12.87 -5.39
C HIS A 84 -5.05 14.38 -5.11
N ASP A 85 -6.08 15.18 -5.43
CA ASP A 85 -6.12 16.59 -5.04
C ASP A 85 -6.18 16.73 -3.51
N ALA A 86 -6.96 15.90 -2.82
CA ALA A 86 -6.98 15.86 -1.36
C ALA A 86 -5.67 15.36 -0.76
N LEU A 87 -5.07 14.32 -1.37
CA LEU A 87 -3.77 13.80 -0.93
C LEU A 87 -2.66 14.84 -1.05
N ASP A 88 -2.65 15.66 -2.09
CA ASP A 88 -1.65 16.73 -2.26
C ASP A 88 -1.78 17.79 -1.14
N VAL A 89 -3.00 18.11 -0.70
CA VAL A 89 -3.23 19.00 0.46
C VAL A 89 -2.72 18.36 1.74
N TRP A 90 -3.10 17.13 2.02
CA TRP A 90 -2.71 16.44 3.27
C TRP A 90 -1.22 16.10 3.35
N ARG A 91 -0.55 15.97 2.23
CA ARG A 91 0.91 15.76 2.20
C ARG A 91 1.68 16.89 2.91
N ALA A 92 1.13 18.10 2.93
CA ALA A 92 1.74 19.23 3.64
C ALA A 92 1.77 19.04 5.17
N GLU A 93 0.94 18.13 5.71
CA GLU A 93 0.85 17.79 7.13
C GLU A 93 1.73 16.59 7.53
N ALA A 94 2.49 16.04 6.56
CA ALA A 94 3.35 14.89 6.81
C ALA A 94 4.44 15.21 7.84
N ASP A 95 4.67 14.26 8.74
CA ASP A 95 5.80 14.30 9.66
C ASP A 95 7.14 14.13 8.89
N PRO A 96 8.30 14.27 9.56
CA PRO A 96 9.61 14.08 8.90
C PRO A 96 9.83 12.68 8.30
N ALA A 97 9.05 11.68 8.73
CA ALA A 97 9.08 10.33 8.16
C ALA A 97 8.18 10.20 6.91
N GLY A 98 7.40 11.22 6.57
CA GLY A 98 6.45 11.22 5.46
C GLY A 98 5.10 10.59 5.81
N LEU A 99 4.79 10.43 7.11
CA LEU A 99 3.55 9.87 7.61
C LEU A 99 2.54 10.98 7.91
N VAL A 100 1.30 10.80 7.51
CA VAL A 100 0.18 11.73 7.77
C VAL A 100 -0.84 11.05 8.67
N ILE A 101 -1.08 11.61 9.86
CA ILE A 101 -2.12 11.12 10.77
C ILE A 101 -3.48 11.63 10.28
N MET A 102 -4.24 10.78 9.60
CA MET A 102 -5.55 11.13 9.10
C MET A 102 -6.64 10.97 10.16
N ARG A 103 -6.48 9.99 11.04
CA ARG A 103 -7.29 9.74 12.24
C ARG A 103 -6.38 9.09 13.30
N PRO A 104 -6.76 9.04 14.59
CA PRO A 104 -5.94 8.47 15.64
C PRO A 104 -5.36 7.07 15.33
N ASN A 105 -6.09 6.24 14.59
CA ASN A 105 -5.65 4.90 14.23
C ASN A 105 -5.43 4.69 12.73
N VAL A 106 -5.61 5.73 11.90
CA VAL A 106 -5.46 5.67 10.43
C VAL A 106 -4.36 6.62 9.98
N VAL A 107 -3.31 6.09 9.38
CA VAL A 107 -2.12 6.82 8.93
C VAL A 107 -1.88 6.57 7.46
N TRP A 108 -1.72 7.63 6.69
CA TRP A 108 -1.25 7.56 5.31
C TRP A 108 0.28 7.67 5.28
N ALA A 109 0.93 6.65 4.72
CA ALA A 109 2.35 6.70 4.38
C ALA A 109 2.48 7.26 2.95
N SER A 110 2.78 8.55 2.85
CA SER A 110 2.89 9.23 1.57
C SER A 110 4.09 8.73 0.76
N ARG A 111 4.13 8.99 -0.53
CA ARG A 111 5.24 8.56 -1.41
C ARG A 111 6.56 9.13 -0.94
N GLY A 112 7.52 8.26 -0.67
CA GLY A 112 8.81 8.56 -0.07
C GLY A 112 8.84 8.40 1.45
N ALA A 113 7.71 8.10 2.10
CA ALA A 113 7.68 7.85 3.54
C ALA A 113 8.57 6.67 3.94
N ARG A 114 9.17 6.78 5.14
CA ARG A 114 10.03 5.74 5.72
C ARG A 114 9.73 5.62 7.22
N TRP A 115 9.49 4.39 7.69
CA TRP A 115 9.26 4.12 9.11
C TRP A 115 9.88 2.79 9.51
N GLU A 116 9.83 2.51 10.80
CA GLU A 116 10.36 1.27 11.35
C GLU A 116 9.35 0.59 12.26
N TRP A 117 9.21 -0.73 12.10
CA TRP A 117 8.52 -1.61 13.01
C TRP A 117 9.45 -2.72 13.47
N SER A 118 9.67 -2.82 14.78
CA SER A 118 10.51 -3.89 15.40
C SER A 118 11.88 -4.08 14.73
N GLY A 119 12.56 -2.99 14.39
CA GLY A 119 13.86 -3.01 13.72
C GLY A 119 13.80 -3.27 12.21
N VAL A 120 12.62 -3.47 11.63
CA VAL A 120 12.41 -3.65 10.19
C VAL A 120 12.08 -2.30 9.55
N ARG A 121 12.88 -1.90 8.56
CA ARG A 121 12.77 -0.61 7.87
C ARG A 121 11.85 -0.71 6.67
N PHE A 122 10.77 0.04 6.70
CA PHE A 122 9.77 0.14 5.64
C PHE A 122 9.96 1.42 4.83
N GLY A 123 9.59 1.36 3.55
CA GLY A 123 9.43 2.53 2.69
C GLY A 123 8.15 2.42 1.86
N ALA A 124 7.55 3.56 1.53
CA ALA A 124 6.33 3.66 0.72
C ALA A 124 6.59 4.35 -0.62
N LEU A 125 6.09 3.76 -1.69
CA LEU A 125 6.06 4.35 -3.02
C LEU A 125 4.75 3.97 -3.71
N GLY A 126 3.66 4.63 -3.32
CA GLY A 126 2.32 4.41 -3.83
C GLY A 126 2.12 4.92 -5.25
N GLY A 127 0.89 4.78 -5.73
CA GLY A 127 0.46 5.20 -7.05
C GLY A 127 0.71 4.19 -8.16
N ALA A 128 -0.05 4.34 -9.24
CA ALA A 128 0.09 3.55 -10.46
C ALA A 128 -0.53 4.29 -11.65
N VAL A 129 -0.36 3.78 -12.85
CA VAL A 129 -1.04 4.27 -14.06
C VAL A 129 -2.39 3.59 -14.20
N SER A 130 -3.47 4.36 -14.24
CA SER A 130 -4.80 3.85 -14.57
C SER A 130 -4.87 3.42 -16.04
N ILE A 131 -4.96 2.12 -16.26
CA ILE A 131 -5.06 1.55 -17.61
C ILE A 131 -6.39 1.86 -18.30
N ASP A 132 -7.40 2.25 -17.53
CA ASP A 132 -8.76 2.60 -17.97
C ASP A 132 -9.04 4.12 -17.92
N ARG A 133 -8.00 4.96 -17.80
CA ARG A 133 -8.15 6.44 -17.69
C ARG A 133 -8.97 7.06 -18.80
N PHE A 134 -8.98 6.46 -20.00
CA PHE A 134 -9.78 6.91 -21.13
C PHE A 134 -11.31 6.77 -20.92
N LEU A 135 -11.72 6.00 -19.93
CA LEU A 135 -13.12 5.86 -19.47
C LEU A 135 -13.44 6.76 -18.27
N ARG A 136 -12.46 7.53 -17.77
CA ARG A 136 -12.55 8.31 -16.56
C ARG A 136 -12.58 9.81 -16.86
N ARG A 137 -12.96 10.59 -15.85
CA ARG A 137 -13.04 12.06 -15.92
C ARG A 137 -12.01 12.68 -14.99
N ALA A 138 -11.13 13.50 -15.56
CA ALA A 138 -10.10 14.24 -14.82
C ALA A 138 -10.72 15.13 -13.72
N GLY A 139 -10.12 15.13 -12.52
CA GLY A 139 -10.59 15.87 -11.34
C GLY A 139 -11.88 15.33 -10.71
N VAL A 140 -12.36 14.15 -11.13
CA VAL A 140 -13.56 13.51 -10.59
C VAL A 140 -13.28 12.09 -10.13
N ASN A 141 -12.66 11.28 -10.98
CA ASN A 141 -12.31 9.89 -10.72
C ASN A 141 -11.02 9.45 -11.42
N TRP A 142 -10.23 10.40 -11.89
CA TRP A 142 -8.87 10.24 -12.41
C TRP A 142 -8.08 11.54 -12.23
N TRP A 143 -6.81 11.43 -11.87
CA TRP A 143 -5.87 12.53 -11.68
C TRP A 143 -4.51 12.19 -12.29
N PRO A 144 -3.83 13.14 -12.95
CA PRO A 144 -2.45 12.91 -13.43
C PRO A 144 -1.47 12.57 -12.29
N GLN A 145 -1.77 13.01 -11.07
CA GLN A 145 -0.96 12.77 -9.87
C GLN A 145 -0.98 11.30 -9.40
N GLU A 146 -1.88 10.45 -9.96
CA GLU A 146 -1.92 9.02 -9.59
C GLU A 146 -0.61 8.29 -9.91
N THR A 147 0.10 8.74 -10.96
CA THR A 147 1.37 8.16 -11.39
C THR A 147 2.51 8.67 -10.51
N PRO A 148 3.31 7.80 -9.88
CA PRO A 148 4.50 8.21 -9.14
C PRO A 148 5.52 8.89 -10.05
N THR A 149 6.35 9.76 -9.48
CA THR A 149 7.34 10.55 -10.19
C THR A 149 8.77 10.26 -9.71
N GLU A 150 9.79 10.67 -10.46
CA GLU A 150 11.19 10.59 -10.03
C GLU A 150 11.42 11.31 -8.68
N ARG A 151 10.69 12.42 -8.44
CA ARG A 151 10.74 13.12 -7.15
C ARG A 151 10.26 12.27 -5.98
N ASP A 152 9.33 11.35 -6.22
CA ASP A 152 8.85 10.41 -5.19
C ASP A 152 9.94 9.40 -4.84
N VAL A 153 10.67 8.91 -5.85
CA VAL A 153 11.85 8.04 -5.68
C VAL A 153 12.98 8.79 -4.97
N ASP A 154 13.21 10.06 -5.32
CA ASP A 154 14.23 10.89 -4.67
C ASP A 154 13.88 11.14 -3.18
N ARG A 155 12.61 11.35 -2.85
CA ARG A 155 12.17 11.44 -1.45
C ARG A 155 12.36 10.13 -0.68
N LEU A 156 12.14 8.99 -1.32
CA LEU A 156 12.42 7.69 -0.71
C LEU A 156 13.90 7.53 -0.39
N GLY A 157 14.79 8.13 -1.21
CA GLY A 157 16.25 8.13 -0.99
C GLY A 157 16.91 6.77 -1.20
N ASP A 158 18.20 6.68 -0.80
CA ASP A 158 19.06 5.55 -1.12
C ASP A 158 19.40 4.64 0.08
N ALA A 159 18.98 5.04 1.29
CA ALA A 159 19.22 4.23 2.47
C ALA A 159 18.47 2.89 2.33
N SER A 160 19.11 1.78 2.73
CA SER A 160 18.54 0.45 2.56
C SER A 160 17.23 0.28 3.34
N LEU A 161 16.33 -0.47 2.76
CA LEU A 161 15.06 -0.91 3.35
C LEU A 161 15.07 -2.42 3.58
N ASP A 162 14.20 -2.89 4.44
CA ASP A 162 13.90 -4.32 4.57
C ASP A 162 12.63 -4.65 3.77
N VAL A 163 11.64 -3.74 3.78
CA VAL A 163 10.38 -3.87 3.05
C VAL A 163 10.12 -2.58 2.25
N LEU A 164 9.82 -2.71 0.96
CA LEU A 164 9.32 -1.64 0.11
C LEU A 164 7.86 -1.93 -0.23
N ALA A 165 6.97 -1.08 0.22
CA ALA A 165 5.54 -1.12 -0.13
C ALA A 165 5.31 -0.24 -1.37
N THR A 166 4.80 -0.84 -2.44
CA THR A 166 4.41 -0.14 -3.67
C THR A 166 2.96 -0.45 -3.99
N HIS A 167 2.27 0.39 -4.80
CA HIS A 167 0.97 0.00 -5.28
C HIS A 167 1.08 -0.90 -6.52
N ALA A 168 1.79 -0.47 -7.55
CA ALA A 168 2.11 -1.34 -8.69
C ALA A 168 3.34 -2.21 -8.43
N ALA A 169 3.48 -3.29 -9.18
CA ALA A 169 4.66 -4.15 -9.15
C ALA A 169 5.85 -3.51 -9.91
N PRO A 170 7.10 -3.71 -9.46
CA PRO A 170 8.29 -3.40 -10.25
C PRO A 170 8.28 -4.02 -11.66
N GLY A 171 9.00 -3.42 -12.60
CA GLY A 171 9.06 -3.84 -14.00
C GLY A 171 9.58 -5.27 -14.19
N ALA A 172 10.52 -5.68 -13.33
CA ALA A 172 11.10 -7.02 -13.33
C ALA A 172 10.10 -8.15 -12.98
N VAL A 173 8.92 -7.82 -12.40
CA VAL A 173 7.91 -8.81 -12.02
C VAL A 173 7.08 -9.23 -13.23
N ALA A 174 7.10 -10.53 -13.56
CA ALA A 174 6.27 -11.11 -14.60
C ALA A 174 4.87 -11.48 -14.06
N PHE A 175 3.85 -11.35 -14.91
CA PHE A 175 2.48 -11.73 -14.59
C PHE A 175 2.03 -12.98 -15.34
N PRO A 176 1.17 -13.83 -14.74
CA PRO A 176 0.70 -15.06 -15.34
C PRO A 176 -0.43 -14.86 -16.36
N PHE A 177 -0.75 -13.63 -16.74
CA PHE A 177 -1.83 -13.33 -17.69
C PHE A 177 -1.32 -12.60 -18.94
N ARG A 178 -2.09 -12.67 -20.00
CA ARG A 178 -1.79 -11.95 -21.25
C ARG A 178 -2.07 -10.47 -21.08
N PRO A 179 -1.22 -9.60 -21.67
CA PRO A 179 -1.50 -8.17 -21.70
C PRO A 179 -2.88 -7.89 -22.32
N LEU A 180 -3.60 -6.94 -21.74
CA LEU A 180 -4.82 -6.42 -22.32
C LEU A 180 -4.51 -5.61 -23.58
N PRO A 181 -5.39 -5.56 -24.58
CA PRO A 181 -5.25 -4.67 -25.74
C PRO A 181 -5.55 -3.23 -25.32
N LEU A 182 -4.51 -2.53 -24.87
CA LEU A 182 -4.59 -1.15 -24.39
C LEU A 182 -3.98 -0.19 -25.41
N PRO A 183 -4.34 1.11 -25.38
CA PRO A 183 -3.65 2.15 -26.14
C PRO A 183 -2.14 2.16 -25.86
N ASN A 184 -1.33 2.34 -26.91
CA ASN A 184 0.14 2.24 -26.81
C ASN A 184 0.75 3.25 -25.83
N ASP A 185 0.17 4.46 -25.72
CA ASP A 185 0.61 5.49 -24.79
C ASP A 185 0.42 5.06 -23.34
N ILE A 186 -0.69 4.39 -23.02
CA ILE A 186 -0.97 3.84 -21.69
C ILE A 186 0.00 2.71 -21.37
N VAL A 187 0.22 1.80 -22.31
CA VAL A 187 1.18 0.69 -22.14
C VAL A 187 2.57 1.21 -21.85
N GLU A 188 3.00 2.21 -22.62
CA GLU A 188 4.34 2.80 -22.47
C GLU A 188 4.48 3.57 -21.14
N GLU A 189 3.46 4.31 -20.72
CA GLU A 189 3.46 5.01 -19.43
C GLU A 189 3.47 4.03 -18.26
N ALA A 190 2.65 2.98 -18.30
CA ALA A 190 2.65 1.93 -17.28
C ALA A 190 4.01 1.21 -17.21
N ARG A 191 4.65 0.96 -18.36
CA ARG A 191 5.99 0.37 -18.42
C ARG A 191 7.01 1.28 -17.73
N ARG A 192 7.05 2.58 -18.08
CA ARG A 192 7.96 3.56 -17.47
C ARG A 192 7.74 3.71 -15.97
N SER A 193 6.48 3.76 -15.53
CA SER A 193 6.14 3.82 -14.11
C SER A 193 6.70 2.60 -13.36
N ARG A 194 6.57 1.40 -13.91
CA ARG A 194 7.12 0.19 -13.29
C ARG A 194 8.65 0.13 -13.31
N GLU A 195 9.30 0.65 -14.36
CA GLU A 195 10.78 0.79 -14.41
C GLU A 195 11.29 1.77 -13.35
N MET A 196 10.52 2.81 -13.02
CA MET A 196 10.83 3.70 -11.91
C MET A 196 10.79 2.96 -10.55
N LEU A 197 9.89 1.98 -10.40
CA LEU A 197 9.89 1.12 -9.22
C LEU A 197 11.12 0.19 -9.19
N ASP A 198 11.61 -0.29 -10.32
CA ASP A 198 12.90 -1.02 -10.40
C ASP A 198 14.07 -0.14 -9.91
N GLU A 199 14.06 1.14 -10.27
CA GLU A 199 15.06 2.09 -9.78
C GLU A 199 14.97 2.26 -8.26
N ALA A 200 13.76 2.38 -7.70
CA ALA A 200 13.56 2.45 -6.25
C ALA A 200 14.07 1.18 -5.55
N VAL A 201 13.80 0.01 -6.11
CA VAL A 201 14.32 -1.28 -5.61
C VAL A 201 15.87 -1.30 -5.66
N ARG A 202 16.46 -0.87 -6.77
CA ARG A 202 17.91 -0.83 -6.95
C ARG A 202 18.60 0.11 -5.93
N ARG A 203 17.99 1.27 -5.66
CA ARG A 203 18.50 2.26 -4.69
C ARG A 203 18.41 1.74 -3.26
N THR A 204 17.22 1.26 -2.87
CA THR A 204 16.92 0.93 -1.48
C THR A 204 17.24 -0.53 -1.10
N ARG A 205 17.46 -1.41 -2.08
CA ARG A 205 17.84 -2.82 -1.91
C ARG A 205 16.97 -3.54 -0.86
N PRO A 206 15.64 -3.54 -1.01
CA PRO A 206 14.75 -4.20 -0.06
C PRO A 206 14.95 -5.72 -0.10
N ARG A 207 14.61 -6.41 0.98
CA ARG A 207 14.54 -7.88 1.04
C ARG A 207 13.19 -8.39 0.58
N LEU A 208 12.15 -7.54 0.70
CA LEU A 208 10.78 -7.84 0.34
C LEU A 208 10.13 -6.63 -0.33
N VAL A 209 9.48 -6.83 -1.47
CA VAL A 209 8.56 -5.87 -2.09
C VAL A 209 7.14 -6.39 -1.95
N VAL A 210 6.22 -5.54 -1.48
CA VAL A 210 4.80 -5.87 -1.34
C VAL A 210 3.97 -4.91 -2.18
N HIS A 211 2.96 -5.42 -2.92
CA HIS A 211 2.15 -4.59 -3.81
C HIS A 211 0.70 -5.07 -3.97
N GLY A 212 -0.20 -4.22 -4.50
CA GLY A 212 -1.57 -4.49 -4.92
C GLY A 212 -1.75 -4.33 -6.43
N HIS A 213 -2.71 -3.50 -6.86
CA HIS A 213 -2.99 -2.99 -8.19
C HIS A 213 -3.36 -4.03 -9.26
N HIS A 214 -2.65 -5.13 -9.32
CA HIS A 214 -2.82 -6.11 -10.40
C HIS A 214 -3.94 -7.12 -10.12
N HIS A 215 -4.60 -7.01 -8.97
CA HIS A 215 -5.74 -7.84 -8.55
C HIS A 215 -5.48 -9.35 -8.56
N VAL A 216 -4.22 -9.75 -8.46
CA VAL A 216 -3.80 -11.15 -8.50
C VAL A 216 -2.78 -11.46 -7.39
N ARG A 217 -2.93 -12.63 -6.77
CA ARG A 217 -1.95 -13.11 -5.80
C ARG A 217 -0.67 -13.54 -6.51
N ILE A 218 0.46 -12.90 -6.19
CA ILE A 218 1.78 -13.21 -6.75
C ILE A 218 2.74 -13.50 -5.60
N ARG A 219 3.54 -14.55 -5.78
CA ARG A 219 4.75 -14.84 -5.02
C ARG A 219 5.87 -15.08 -6.00
N ALA A 220 6.91 -14.27 -5.95
CA ALA A 220 8.02 -14.37 -6.87
C ALA A 220 9.36 -14.09 -6.18
N ASP A 221 10.36 -14.85 -6.52
CA ASP A 221 11.74 -14.58 -6.16
C ASP A 221 12.41 -13.80 -7.30
N GLN A 222 13.06 -12.71 -6.93
CA GLN A 222 13.86 -11.89 -7.82
C GLN A 222 15.31 -11.89 -7.33
N PRO A 223 16.30 -11.56 -8.17
CA PRO A 223 17.69 -11.46 -7.73
C PRO A 223 17.85 -10.45 -6.57
N GLY A 224 18.02 -10.96 -5.36
CA GLY A 224 18.25 -10.17 -4.15
C GLY A 224 17.00 -9.78 -3.35
N TYR A 225 15.77 -10.04 -3.80
CA TYR A 225 14.55 -9.75 -3.05
C TYR A 225 13.39 -10.68 -3.42
N ARG A 226 12.41 -10.75 -2.54
CA ARG A 226 11.14 -11.45 -2.79
C ARG A 226 10.03 -10.44 -3.11
N VAL A 227 9.00 -10.92 -3.80
CA VAL A 227 7.81 -10.13 -4.14
C VAL A 227 6.56 -10.84 -3.66
N GLU A 228 5.68 -10.11 -3.00
CA GLU A 228 4.35 -10.52 -2.57
C GLU A 228 3.31 -9.55 -3.13
N GLY A 229 2.65 -9.95 -4.22
CA GLY A 229 1.51 -9.22 -4.78
C GLY A 229 0.20 -9.73 -4.18
N LEU A 230 -0.70 -8.82 -3.81
CA LEU A 230 -2.00 -9.15 -3.24
C LEU A 230 -3.13 -8.86 -4.22
N ALA A 231 -4.19 -9.66 -4.12
CA ALA A 231 -5.42 -9.48 -4.86
C ALA A 231 -6.30 -8.39 -4.20
N HIS A 232 -7.51 -8.20 -4.71
CA HIS A 232 -8.43 -7.12 -4.29
C HIS A 232 -9.58 -7.67 -3.43
N ASP A 233 -10.42 -6.78 -2.92
CA ASP A 233 -11.53 -7.04 -2.00
C ASP A 233 -12.55 -8.11 -2.48
N LYS A 234 -12.67 -8.34 -3.77
CA LYS A 234 -13.60 -9.34 -4.34
C LYS A 234 -12.97 -10.70 -4.60
N ALA A 235 -11.66 -10.82 -4.44
CA ALA A 235 -10.96 -12.07 -4.72
C ALA A 235 -11.07 -13.10 -3.58
N GLY A 236 -11.34 -12.65 -2.34
CA GLY A 236 -11.34 -13.50 -1.16
C GLY A 236 -9.95 -14.00 -0.82
N GLU A 237 -9.58 -15.17 -1.27
CA GLU A 237 -8.23 -15.71 -1.09
C GLU A 237 -7.17 -14.87 -1.82
N GLY A 238 -6.02 -14.69 -1.16
CA GLY A 238 -4.90 -13.93 -1.72
C GLY A 238 -5.02 -12.40 -1.65
N ALA A 239 -6.13 -11.87 -1.13
CA ALA A 239 -6.31 -10.43 -0.90
C ALA A 239 -5.57 -9.92 0.34
N CYS A 240 -5.21 -10.83 1.26
CA CYS A 240 -4.45 -10.53 2.47
C CYS A 240 -3.35 -11.54 2.71
N ALA A 241 -2.31 -11.13 3.43
CA ALA A 241 -1.24 -12.00 3.92
C ALA A 241 -0.71 -11.49 5.27
N VAL A 242 -0.24 -12.39 6.12
CA VAL A 242 0.39 -12.04 7.40
C VAL A 242 1.90 -11.96 7.19
N LEU A 243 2.51 -10.83 7.49
CA LEU A 243 3.94 -10.61 7.53
C LEU A 243 4.43 -10.64 8.97
N ASP A 244 5.26 -11.62 9.30
CA ASP A 244 5.99 -11.69 10.57
C ASP A 244 7.32 -10.95 10.41
N LEU A 245 7.59 -10.00 11.30
CA LEU A 245 8.76 -9.12 11.25
C LEU A 245 10.01 -9.74 11.91
N GLY A 246 9.98 -11.05 12.16
CA GLY A 246 11.18 -11.78 12.57
C GLY A 246 12.29 -11.73 11.50
N PRO A 247 13.48 -12.30 11.80
CA PRO A 247 14.67 -12.17 10.94
C PRO A 247 14.48 -12.63 9.50
N GLY A 248 13.52 -13.53 9.25
CA GLY A 248 13.21 -14.08 7.92
C GLY A 248 12.22 -13.25 7.09
N LEU A 249 11.52 -12.27 7.69
CA LEU A 249 10.38 -11.59 7.07
C LEU A 249 9.40 -12.61 6.45
N THR A 250 8.85 -13.50 7.28
CA THR A 250 8.02 -14.61 6.77
C THR A 250 6.63 -14.09 6.39
N VAL A 251 6.17 -14.46 5.20
CA VAL A 251 4.82 -14.15 4.71
C VAL A 251 4.01 -15.44 4.64
N THR A 252 2.84 -15.44 5.29
CA THR A 252 1.90 -16.57 5.31
C THR A 252 0.49 -16.10 4.98
N ASP A 253 -0.35 -16.99 4.47
CA ASP A 253 -1.76 -16.66 4.29
C ASP A 253 -2.47 -16.68 5.67
N PRO A 254 -3.44 -15.80 5.93
CA PRO A 254 -4.18 -15.80 7.17
C PRO A 254 -5.06 -17.06 7.25
N LEU A 255 -5.29 -17.56 8.48
CA LEU A 255 -6.16 -18.74 8.72
C LEU A 255 -7.63 -18.49 8.37
N VAL A 256 -8.03 -17.22 8.38
CA VAL A 256 -9.40 -16.78 8.07
C VAL A 256 -9.30 -15.68 7.02
N THR A 257 -10.09 -15.76 5.96
CA THR A 257 -10.24 -14.70 4.96
C THR A 257 -11.22 -13.63 5.44
N PRO A 258 -10.97 -12.35 5.14
CA PRO A 258 -11.96 -11.31 5.40
C PRO A 258 -13.30 -11.63 4.73
N THR A 259 -14.39 -11.45 5.44
CA THR A 259 -15.74 -11.62 4.89
C THR A 259 -16.39 -10.25 4.77
N GLY A 260 -16.34 -9.65 3.59
CA GLY A 260 -17.25 -8.55 3.26
C GLY A 260 -18.63 -9.13 2.96
N LYS A 261 -19.68 -8.62 3.58
CA LYS A 261 -21.05 -8.93 3.14
C LYS A 261 -21.19 -8.44 1.69
N LYS A 262 -21.69 -9.34 0.82
CA LYS A 262 -22.00 -9.01 -0.58
C LYS A 262 -23.15 -8.00 -0.66
#